data_4ba0a75f75bca043d834f0551be20f21
#
_entry.id   4ba0a75f75bca043d834f0551be20f21
#
_cell.length_a   1.000
_cell.length_b   1.000
_cell.length_c   1.000
_cell.angle_alpha   90.00
_cell.angle_beta   90.00
_cell.angle_gamma   90.00
#
_symmetry.space_group_name_H-M   'P 1'
#
loop_
_entity.id
_entity.type
_entity.pdbx_description
1 polymer ?
#
loop_
_entity_poly.entity_id
_entity_poly.type
_entity_poly.pdbx_seq_one_letter_code
_entity_poly.pdbx_strand_id
1 'polypeptide(L)'
;MGPFKDALEKVSGLKVELFAVSGRTVAVEAMAADQVDFVLTGPAEYVVFNARLKAQPVVTWNRPDYYSNIVVLDGAAEQAPADLKGKKISFGEIGSTSQHLAPATLLAEAGLVYATDYEPVFLKRNVAMESLIAGEIAAIGVNKTHIDQITEKFPDQKLRILVKGPELPNDVLLASATVKPEVIEAVRKAFVDHGDELLAAVTSVDANAKFIGGGFNPTVTDADYDQVRKMYENVGVTEFSAFLE
;
A
#
# COMPACT_ATOMS: atom_id res chain seq x y z
N MET A 1 3.30 12.52 -13.11
CA MET A 1 1.90 12.22 -13.58
C MET A 1 1.49 12.98 -14.85
N GLY A 2 2.20 14.05 -15.29
CA GLY A 2 1.88 14.78 -16.53
C GLY A 2 1.74 13.87 -17.76
N PRO A 3 2.74 13.04 -18.09
CA PRO A 3 2.65 12.14 -19.24
C PRO A 3 1.45 11.18 -19.19
N PHE A 4 1.11 10.67 -18.01
CA PHE A 4 -0.07 9.83 -17.83
C PHE A 4 -1.38 10.59 -18.07
N LYS A 5 -1.47 11.84 -17.55
CA LYS A 5 -2.62 12.71 -17.82
C LYS A 5 -2.84 12.87 -19.32
N ASP A 6 -1.79 13.27 -20.05
CA ASP A 6 -1.87 13.53 -21.48
C ASP A 6 -2.25 12.28 -22.28
N ALA A 7 -1.71 11.11 -21.89
CA ALA A 7 -2.07 9.83 -22.49
C ALA A 7 -3.54 9.47 -22.22
N LEU A 8 -4.00 9.60 -20.96
CA LEU A 8 -5.38 9.27 -20.59
C LEU A 8 -6.39 10.19 -21.31
N GLU A 9 -6.13 11.50 -21.39
CA GLU A 9 -6.96 12.44 -22.16
C GLU A 9 -7.07 12.03 -23.64
N LYS A 10 -5.93 11.67 -24.24
CA LYS A 10 -5.86 11.25 -25.65
C LYS A 10 -6.71 10.01 -25.93
N VAL A 11 -6.61 8.97 -25.07
CA VAL A 11 -7.26 7.67 -25.33
C VAL A 11 -8.70 7.61 -24.84
N SER A 12 -9.07 8.37 -23.81
CA SER A 12 -10.43 8.39 -23.25
C SER A 12 -11.33 9.45 -23.88
N GLY A 13 -10.74 10.51 -24.46
CA GLY A 13 -11.48 11.69 -24.92
C GLY A 13 -12.02 12.56 -23.77
N LEU A 14 -11.71 12.24 -22.54
CA LEU A 14 -12.09 13.01 -21.34
C LEU A 14 -11.05 14.08 -21.04
N LYS A 15 -11.48 15.23 -20.51
CA LYS A 15 -10.55 16.21 -19.93
C LYS A 15 -10.16 15.73 -18.53
N VAL A 16 -8.86 15.69 -18.25
CA VAL A 16 -8.31 15.25 -16.96
C VAL A 16 -7.61 16.42 -16.27
N GLU A 17 -7.97 16.68 -15.04
CA GLU A 17 -7.28 17.63 -14.17
C GLU A 17 -6.63 16.87 -13.01
N LEU A 18 -5.34 17.15 -12.74
CA LEU A 18 -4.63 16.52 -11.64
C LEU A 18 -4.75 17.37 -10.38
N PHE A 19 -5.26 16.75 -9.34
CA PHE A 19 -5.37 17.35 -8.02
C PHE A 19 -4.32 16.73 -7.08
N ALA A 20 -3.31 17.52 -6.70
CA ALA A 20 -2.26 17.04 -5.81
C ALA A 20 -2.71 17.15 -4.35
N VAL A 21 -2.60 16.05 -3.60
CA VAL A 21 -2.92 16.00 -2.18
C VAL A 21 -1.66 15.72 -1.35
N SER A 22 -1.60 16.26 -0.13
CA SER A 22 -0.47 16.07 0.78
C SER A 22 -0.55 14.78 1.60
N GLY A 23 -1.66 14.05 1.55
CA GLY A 23 -1.85 12.81 2.30
C GLY A 23 -3.23 12.19 2.09
N ARG A 24 -3.39 10.99 2.65
CA ARG A 24 -4.60 10.16 2.50
C ARG A 24 -5.87 10.83 3.06
N THR A 25 -5.76 11.49 4.21
CA THR A 25 -6.88 12.21 4.84
C THR A 25 -7.36 13.35 3.95
N VAL A 26 -6.43 14.11 3.35
CA VAL A 26 -6.79 15.20 2.43
C VAL A 26 -7.50 14.65 1.19
N ALA A 27 -7.06 13.49 0.68
CA ALA A 27 -7.70 12.86 -0.47
C ALA A 27 -9.15 12.44 -0.19
N VAL A 28 -9.42 11.84 0.98
CA VAL A 28 -10.80 11.43 1.32
C VAL A 28 -11.71 12.62 1.56
N GLU A 29 -11.21 13.68 2.19
CA GLU A 29 -11.99 14.91 2.37
C GLU A 29 -12.27 15.63 1.04
N ALA A 30 -11.29 15.66 0.12
CA ALA A 30 -11.50 16.22 -1.22
C ALA A 30 -12.59 15.46 -1.99
N MET A 31 -12.61 14.12 -1.90
CA MET A 31 -13.68 13.33 -2.51
C MET A 31 -15.02 13.54 -1.80
N ALA A 32 -15.05 13.62 -0.47
CA ALA A 32 -16.26 13.90 0.29
C ALA A 32 -16.88 15.29 -0.03
N ALA A 33 -16.04 16.23 -0.45
CA ALA A 33 -16.42 17.58 -0.87
C ALA A 33 -16.69 17.71 -2.38
N ASP A 34 -16.75 16.59 -3.12
CA ASP A 34 -16.92 16.54 -4.59
C ASP A 34 -15.86 17.36 -5.36
N GLN A 35 -14.65 17.49 -4.80
CA GLN A 35 -13.53 18.20 -5.44
C GLN A 35 -12.72 17.30 -6.38
N VAL A 36 -12.86 15.98 -6.23
CA VAL A 36 -12.20 14.98 -7.06
C VAL A 36 -13.15 13.84 -7.39
N ASP A 37 -13.17 13.45 -8.66
CA ASP A 37 -13.99 12.35 -9.19
C ASP A 37 -13.34 10.98 -8.99
N PHE A 38 -12.00 10.93 -9.14
CA PHE A 38 -11.20 9.71 -9.05
C PHE A 38 -10.01 9.92 -8.12
N VAL A 39 -9.61 8.86 -7.43
CA VAL A 39 -8.40 8.84 -6.61
C VAL A 39 -7.58 7.58 -6.91
N LEU A 40 -6.29 7.74 -7.18
CA LEU A 40 -5.34 6.63 -7.20
C LEU A 40 -4.75 6.48 -5.80
N THR A 41 -4.94 5.32 -5.18
CA THR A 41 -4.55 5.09 -3.79
C THR A 41 -4.12 3.65 -3.53
N GLY A 42 -3.61 3.38 -2.33
CA GLY A 42 -3.26 2.04 -1.90
C GLY A 42 -4.46 1.23 -1.38
N PRO A 43 -4.27 -0.08 -1.18
CA PRO A 43 -5.37 -0.96 -0.76
C PRO A 43 -5.99 -0.61 0.60
N ALA A 44 -5.17 -0.22 1.57
CA ALA A 44 -5.68 0.16 2.89
C ALA A 44 -6.56 1.41 2.83
N GLU A 45 -6.12 2.41 2.07
CA GLU A 45 -6.88 3.64 1.88
C GLU A 45 -8.20 3.37 1.15
N TYR A 46 -8.21 2.48 0.13
CA TYR A 46 -9.43 2.09 -0.57
C TYR A 46 -10.53 1.61 0.39
N VAL A 47 -10.17 0.78 1.38
CA VAL A 47 -11.13 0.28 2.36
C VAL A 47 -11.82 1.44 3.10
N VAL A 48 -11.07 2.48 3.45
CA VAL A 48 -11.63 3.67 4.11
C VAL A 48 -12.52 4.48 3.15
N PHE A 49 -12.09 4.70 1.91
CA PHE A 49 -12.89 5.39 0.89
C PHE A 49 -14.21 4.67 0.61
N ASN A 50 -14.16 3.34 0.49
CA ASN A 50 -15.38 2.55 0.27
C ASN A 50 -16.31 2.59 1.48
N ALA A 51 -15.81 2.39 2.69
CA ALA A 51 -16.63 2.38 3.90
C ALA A 51 -17.31 3.74 4.15
N ARG A 52 -16.54 4.83 3.96
CA ARG A 52 -17.00 6.19 4.28
C ARG A 52 -17.82 6.82 3.17
N LEU A 53 -17.42 6.65 1.90
CA LEU A 53 -17.95 7.40 0.75
C LEU A 53 -18.62 6.51 -0.30
N LYS A 54 -18.63 5.19 -0.09
CA LYS A 54 -19.11 4.23 -1.10
C LYS A 54 -18.37 4.33 -2.43
N ALA A 55 -17.12 4.78 -2.37
CA ALA A 55 -16.26 4.82 -3.54
C ALA A 55 -16.06 3.40 -4.10
N GLN A 56 -16.01 3.27 -5.42
CA GLN A 56 -15.96 1.99 -6.10
C GLN A 56 -14.65 1.81 -6.88
N PRO A 57 -14.10 0.59 -6.95
CA PRO A 57 -12.86 0.35 -7.68
C PRO A 57 -13.15 0.37 -9.20
N VAL A 58 -12.24 0.97 -9.96
CA VAL A 58 -12.36 1.06 -11.43
C VAL A 58 -11.33 0.18 -12.11
N VAL A 59 -10.06 0.29 -11.69
CA VAL A 59 -8.95 -0.47 -12.24
C VAL A 59 -7.82 -0.56 -11.21
N THR A 60 -7.19 -1.73 -11.07
CA THR A 60 -5.97 -1.82 -10.26
C THR A 60 -4.74 -1.44 -11.06
N TRP A 61 -3.75 -0.91 -10.35
CA TRP A 61 -2.42 -0.61 -10.84
C TRP A 61 -1.45 -1.62 -10.22
N ASN A 62 -1.12 -2.65 -10.99
CA ASN A 62 -0.38 -3.78 -10.49
C ASN A 62 1.08 -3.43 -10.25
N ARG A 63 1.58 -3.84 -9.11
CA ARG A 63 2.98 -3.64 -8.68
C ARG A 63 3.63 -5.01 -8.63
N PRO A 64 4.67 -5.27 -9.45
CA PRO A 64 5.46 -6.50 -9.31
C PRO A 64 6.08 -6.61 -7.92
N ASP A 65 6.16 -7.82 -7.40
CA ASP A 65 6.77 -8.12 -6.09
C ASP A 65 6.17 -7.32 -4.93
N TYR A 66 4.86 -7.03 -4.96
CA TYR A 66 4.19 -6.31 -3.90
C TYR A 66 3.76 -7.24 -2.77
N TYR A 67 4.66 -7.51 -1.87
CA TYR A 67 4.44 -8.31 -0.66
C TYR A 67 5.16 -7.68 0.54
N SER A 68 4.78 -8.12 1.74
CA SER A 68 5.38 -7.67 2.99
C SER A 68 6.26 -8.74 3.61
N ASN A 69 7.21 -8.31 4.43
CA ASN A 69 8.10 -9.18 5.18
C ASN A 69 8.28 -8.67 6.60
N ILE A 70 8.65 -9.57 7.49
CA ILE A 70 9.34 -9.25 8.75
C ILE A 70 10.81 -9.55 8.55
N VAL A 71 11.68 -8.58 8.78
CA VAL A 71 13.12 -8.73 8.66
C VAL A 71 13.81 -8.49 10.01
N VAL A 72 14.91 -9.19 10.22
CA VAL A 72 15.81 -9.04 11.36
C VAL A 72 17.25 -8.87 10.85
N LEU A 73 18.20 -8.47 11.70
CA LEU A 73 19.62 -8.52 11.31
C LEU A 73 20.03 -9.96 11.05
N ASP A 74 20.92 -10.16 10.07
CA ASP A 74 21.56 -11.44 9.87
C ASP A 74 22.41 -11.78 11.10
N GLY A 75 22.23 -12.98 11.64
CA GLY A 75 22.85 -13.36 12.93
C GLY A 75 22.03 -13.00 14.18
N ALA A 76 20.87 -12.34 14.06
CA ALA A 76 19.95 -12.16 15.18
C ALA A 76 19.49 -13.51 15.76
N ALA A 77 19.23 -13.53 17.06
CA ALA A 77 18.81 -14.73 17.79
C ALA A 77 17.44 -15.26 17.36
N GLU A 78 16.57 -14.36 16.89
CA GLU A 78 15.22 -14.65 16.44
C GLU A 78 15.26 -15.52 15.18
N GLN A 79 14.74 -16.76 15.26
CA GLN A 79 14.72 -17.70 14.14
C GLN A 79 13.32 -17.91 13.56
N ALA A 80 12.27 -17.57 14.34
CA ALA A 80 10.88 -17.66 13.94
C ALA A 80 10.09 -16.43 14.41
N PRO A 81 8.94 -16.11 13.80
CA PRO A 81 8.12 -14.99 14.24
C PRO A 81 7.71 -15.07 15.73
N ALA A 82 7.53 -16.27 16.27
CA ALA A 82 7.20 -16.48 17.69
C ALA A 82 8.29 -15.94 18.65
N ASP A 83 9.55 -15.86 18.21
CA ASP A 83 10.66 -15.36 19.02
C ASP A 83 10.59 -13.83 19.21
N LEU A 84 9.70 -13.19 18.49
CA LEU A 84 9.42 -11.75 18.61
C LEU A 84 8.49 -11.40 19.79
N LYS A 85 7.98 -12.40 20.51
CA LYS A 85 7.14 -12.15 21.69
C LYS A 85 7.89 -11.33 22.74
N GLY A 86 7.23 -10.27 23.24
CA GLY A 86 7.80 -9.31 24.20
C GLY A 86 8.82 -8.34 23.62
N LYS A 87 9.03 -8.35 22.29
CA LYS A 87 10.01 -7.47 21.62
C LYS A 87 9.34 -6.22 21.07
N LYS A 88 10.16 -5.21 20.77
CA LYS A 88 9.76 -4.04 19.99
C LYS A 88 9.93 -4.36 18.51
N ILE A 89 8.91 -4.08 17.72
CA ILE A 89 8.90 -4.30 16.26
C ILE A 89 8.56 -2.98 15.59
N SER A 90 9.42 -2.55 14.67
CA SER A 90 9.14 -1.34 13.92
C SER A 90 8.24 -1.62 12.73
N PHE A 91 7.22 -0.81 12.62
CA PHE A 91 6.39 -0.65 11.44
C PHE A 91 6.69 0.71 10.80
N GLY A 92 6.32 0.89 9.55
CA GLY A 92 6.47 2.18 8.87
C GLY A 92 5.33 3.14 9.22
N GLU A 93 4.66 3.63 8.19
CA GLU A 93 3.53 4.55 8.39
C GLU A 93 2.30 3.81 8.92
N ILE A 94 1.64 4.36 9.95
CA ILE A 94 0.42 3.81 10.54
C ILE A 94 -0.65 3.66 9.44
N GLY A 95 -1.33 2.50 9.40
CA GLY A 95 -2.35 2.19 8.39
C GLY A 95 -1.79 1.82 7.01
N SER A 96 -0.48 1.82 6.79
CA SER A 96 0.11 1.38 5.53
C SER A 96 -0.15 -0.12 5.29
N THR A 97 -0.67 -0.49 4.13
CA THR A 97 -0.91 -1.89 3.77
C THR A 97 0.35 -2.74 3.96
N SER A 98 1.48 -2.37 3.34
CA SER A 98 2.68 -3.21 3.27
C SER A 98 3.70 -2.98 4.39
N GLN A 99 3.55 -1.89 5.17
CA GLN A 99 4.52 -1.55 6.22
C GLN A 99 3.94 -1.67 7.64
N HIS A 100 2.59 -1.77 7.76
CA HIS A 100 1.92 -1.91 9.04
C HIS A 100 0.95 -3.09 9.05
N LEU A 101 -0.12 -3.03 8.27
CA LEU A 101 -1.22 -3.99 8.35
C LEU A 101 -0.79 -5.42 7.96
N ALA A 102 -0.11 -5.57 6.83
CA ALA A 102 0.33 -6.88 6.37
C ALA A 102 1.41 -7.50 7.28
N PRO A 103 2.49 -6.80 7.68
CA PRO A 103 3.45 -7.40 8.61
C PRO A 103 2.84 -7.71 9.99
N ALA A 104 1.89 -6.90 10.49
CA ALA A 104 1.15 -7.24 11.72
C ALA A 104 0.29 -8.50 11.53
N THR A 105 -0.28 -8.70 10.34
CA THR A 105 -1.01 -9.92 9.99
C THR A 105 -0.11 -11.15 9.99
N LEU A 106 1.11 -11.06 9.44
CA LEU A 106 2.07 -12.16 9.49
C LEU A 106 2.41 -12.59 10.92
N LEU A 107 2.47 -11.63 11.84
CA LEU A 107 2.67 -11.93 13.27
C LEU A 107 1.41 -12.56 13.90
N ALA A 108 0.23 -12.09 13.54
CA ALA A 108 -1.03 -12.68 14.01
C ALA A 108 -1.20 -14.13 13.52
N GLU A 109 -0.83 -14.43 12.28
CA GLU A 109 -0.81 -15.80 11.72
C GLU A 109 0.19 -16.72 12.46
N ALA A 110 1.25 -16.14 13.01
CA ALA A 110 2.21 -16.83 13.87
C ALA A 110 1.75 -16.91 15.34
N GLY A 111 0.54 -16.48 15.67
CA GLY A 111 -0.05 -16.53 17.00
C GLY A 111 0.31 -15.38 17.94
N LEU A 112 0.86 -14.28 17.43
CA LEU A 112 1.18 -13.10 18.22
C LEU A 112 0.08 -12.03 18.09
N VAL A 113 -0.48 -11.64 19.23
CA VAL A 113 -1.55 -10.63 19.29
C VAL A 113 -0.95 -9.22 19.26
N TYR A 114 -1.43 -8.40 18.34
CA TYR A 114 -0.99 -7.01 18.14
C TYR A 114 -1.06 -6.20 19.44
N ALA A 115 -0.01 -5.42 19.73
CA ALA A 115 0.15 -4.57 20.92
C ALA A 115 -0.04 -5.29 22.28
N THR A 116 -0.18 -6.61 22.27
CA THR A 116 -0.27 -7.44 23.49
C THR A 116 0.95 -8.32 23.63
N ASP A 117 1.30 -9.06 22.58
CA ASP A 117 2.44 -9.97 22.59
C ASP A 117 3.75 -9.32 22.14
N TYR A 118 3.70 -8.12 21.56
CA TYR A 118 4.86 -7.31 21.17
C TYR A 118 4.52 -5.81 21.20
N GLU A 119 5.53 -4.96 21.27
CA GLU A 119 5.37 -3.50 21.24
C GLU A 119 5.53 -2.97 19.81
N PRO A 120 4.45 -2.50 19.14
CA PRO A 120 4.57 -1.88 17.84
C PRO A 120 5.13 -0.46 17.99
N VAL A 121 6.15 -0.13 17.21
CA VAL A 121 6.70 1.23 17.10
C VAL A 121 6.69 1.69 15.65
N PHE A 122 6.47 2.98 15.41
CA PHE A 122 6.34 3.53 14.06
C PHE A 122 7.51 4.44 13.75
N LEU A 123 8.49 3.91 13.03
CA LEU A 123 9.73 4.60 12.71
C LEU A 123 9.88 4.78 11.20
N LYS A 124 10.42 5.93 10.80
CA LYS A 124 10.85 6.12 9.42
C LYS A 124 11.95 5.11 9.09
N ARG A 125 11.95 4.58 7.88
CA ARG A 125 12.80 3.46 7.40
C ARG A 125 14.26 3.51 7.88
N ASN A 126 14.94 4.65 7.72
CA ASN A 126 16.34 4.76 8.11
C ASN A 126 16.52 4.72 9.62
N VAL A 127 15.62 5.38 10.36
CA VAL A 127 15.62 5.35 11.84
C VAL A 127 15.34 3.92 12.33
N ALA A 128 14.40 3.22 11.69
CA ALA A 128 14.13 1.81 12.01
C ALA A 128 15.38 0.94 11.83
N MET A 129 16.13 1.15 10.74
CA MET A 129 17.36 0.39 10.52
C MET A 129 18.45 0.73 11.53
N GLU A 130 18.63 2.01 11.86
CA GLU A 130 19.56 2.45 12.92
C GLU A 130 19.19 1.86 14.30
N SER A 131 17.90 1.88 14.66
CA SER A 131 17.40 1.26 15.88
C SER A 131 17.54 -0.26 15.90
N LEU A 132 17.40 -0.92 14.75
CA LEU A 132 17.65 -2.35 14.61
C LEU A 132 19.13 -2.69 14.84
N ILE A 133 20.04 -1.91 14.26
CA ILE A 133 21.50 -2.06 14.46
C ILE A 133 21.86 -1.82 15.93
N ALA A 134 21.25 -0.82 16.58
CA ALA A 134 21.48 -0.52 17.98
C ALA A 134 20.85 -1.54 18.95
N GLY A 135 20.05 -2.49 18.46
CA GLY A 135 19.34 -3.46 19.28
C GLY A 135 18.17 -2.88 20.10
N GLU A 136 17.68 -1.69 19.73
CA GLU A 136 16.53 -1.03 20.36
C GLU A 136 15.20 -1.67 19.91
N ILE A 137 15.18 -2.24 18.72
CA ILE A 137 14.08 -3.03 18.17
C ILE A 137 14.62 -4.37 17.67
N ALA A 138 13.77 -5.39 17.62
CA ALA A 138 14.14 -6.73 17.21
C ALA A 138 13.89 -7.02 15.72
N ALA A 139 12.89 -6.36 15.12
CA ALA A 139 12.48 -6.61 13.74
C ALA A 139 11.86 -5.37 13.09
N ILE A 140 11.79 -5.41 11.75
CA ILE A 140 11.14 -4.36 10.94
C ILE A 140 10.13 -5.02 9.99
N GLY A 141 8.89 -4.50 9.95
CA GLY A 141 7.88 -4.79 8.93
C GLY A 141 8.12 -3.94 7.67
N VAL A 142 8.44 -4.57 6.54
CA VAL A 142 8.80 -3.87 5.30
C VAL A 142 8.32 -4.61 4.06
N ASN A 143 8.13 -3.89 2.96
CA ASN A 143 7.99 -4.48 1.63
C ASN A 143 9.36 -4.67 0.94
N LYS A 144 9.36 -5.41 -0.18
CA LYS A 144 10.59 -5.69 -0.93
C LYS A 144 11.34 -4.42 -1.35
N THR A 145 10.65 -3.43 -1.91
CA THR A 145 11.27 -2.17 -2.35
C THR A 145 12.01 -1.47 -1.21
N HIS A 146 11.47 -1.54 0.00
CA HIS A 146 12.11 -0.94 1.18
C HIS A 146 13.31 -1.74 1.65
N ILE A 147 13.30 -3.07 1.52
CA ILE A 147 14.50 -3.89 1.78
C ILE A 147 15.62 -3.48 0.85
N ASP A 148 15.35 -3.36 -0.46
CA ASP A 148 16.34 -2.96 -1.46
C ASP A 148 16.94 -1.58 -1.12
N GLN A 149 16.12 -0.60 -0.77
CA GLN A 149 16.55 0.74 -0.38
C GLN A 149 17.32 0.79 0.96
N ILE A 150 16.98 -0.07 1.92
CA ILE A 150 17.75 -0.24 3.16
C ILE A 150 19.11 -0.82 2.85
N THR A 151 19.16 -1.88 2.04
CA THR A 151 20.40 -2.56 1.66
C THR A 151 21.36 -1.63 0.89
N GLU A 152 20.81 -0.79 0.00
CA GLU A 152 21.60 0.21 -0.71
C GLU A 152 22.22 1.24 0.24
N LYS A 153 21.44 1.70 1.23
CA LYS A 153 21.89 2.73 2.17
C LYS A 153 22.80 2.22 3.29
N PHE A 154 22.63 0.96 3.68
CA PHE A 154 23.39 0.30 4.76
C PHE A 154 24.11 -0.96 4.22
N PRO A 155 25.07 -0.82 3.27
CA PRO A 155 25.65 -1.96 2.54
C PRO A 155 26.44 -2.92 3.44
N ASP A 156 26.92 -2.45 4.58
CA ASP A 156 27.67 -3.27 5.55
C ASP A 156 26.73 -4.09 6.47
N GLN A 157 25.43 -3.87 6.39
CA GLN A 157 24.42 -4.54 7.21
C GLN A 157 23.67 -5.57 6.38
N LYS A 158 23.55 -6.79 6.90
CA LYS A 158 22.77 -7.85 6.27
C LYS A 158 21.44 -8.04 6.98
N LEU A 159 20.38 -8.06 6.21
CA LEU A 159 19.05 -8.40 6.68
C LEU A 159 18.72 -9.83 6.33
N ARG A 160 18.06 -10.52 7.24
CA ARG A 160 17.46 -11.83 7.03
C ARG A 160 15.93 -11.71 7.10
N ILE A 161 15.25 -12.27 6.09
CA ILE A 161 13.79 -12.37 6.10
C ILE A 161 13.41 -13.46 7.11
N LEU A 162 12.72 -13.08 8.17
CA LEU A 162 12.20 -13.99 9.18
C LEU A 162 10.90 -14.66 8.69
N VAL A 163 10.03 -13.87 8.06
CA VAL A 163 8.83 -14.37 7.39
C VAL A 163 8.51 -13.49 6.18
N LYS A 164 8.14 -14.13 5.07
CA LYS A 164 7.68 -13.50 3.84
C LYS A 164 6.17 -13.71 3.72
N GLY A 165 5.42 -12.63 3.46
CA GLY A 165 3.99 -12.68 3.20
C GLY A 165 3.63 -13.04 1.76
N PRO A 166 2.35 -13.31 1.50
CA PRO A 166 1.81 -13.44 0.16
C PRO A 166 1.81 -12.09 -0.58
N GLU A 167 1.50 -12.16 -1.88
CA GLU A 167 1.23 -10.95 -2.65
C GLU A 167 0.04 -10.18 -2.06
N LEU A 168 0.17 -8.85 -2.04
CA LEU A 168 -0.83 -7.94 -1.52
C LEU A 168 -1.75 -7.46 -2.65
N PRO A 169 -2.99 -7.05 -2.34
CA PRO A 169 -3.81 -6.32 -3.28
C PRO A 169 -3.09 -5.11 -3.81
N ASN A 170 -3.32 -4.81 -5.08
CA ASN A 170 -2.64 -3.73 -5.77
C ASN A 170 -3.25 -2.35 -5.49
N ASP A 171 -2.50 -1.30 -5.83
CA ASP A 171 -3.01 0.07 -5.83
C ASP A 171 -4.24 0.13 -6.75
N VAL A 172 -5.17 1.04 -6.48
CA VAL A 172 -6.44 1.14 -7.19
C VAL A 172 -6.77 2.57 -7.59
N LEU A 173 -7.20 2.74 -8.82
CA LEU A 173 -7.95 3.91 -9.22
C LEU A 173 -9.40 3.66 -8.84
N LEU A 174 -9.91 4.45 -7.93
CA LEU A 174 -11.30 4.40 -7.48
C LEU A 174 -12.08 5.62 -7.98
N ALA A 175 -13.39 5.46 -8.11
CA ALA A 175 -14.31 6.54 -8.47
C ALA A 175 -15.20 6.90 -7.27
N SER A 176 -15.52 8.19 -7.14
CA SER A 176 -16.57 8.64 -6.24
C SER A 176 -17.92 8.03 -6.63
N ALA A 177 -18.78 7.81 -5.64
CA ALA A 177 -20.16 7.33 -5.86
C ALA A 177 -21.02 8.31 -6.68
N THR A 178 -20.60 9.57 -6.80
CA THR A 178 -21.29 10.63 -7.56
C THR A 178 -20.92 10.64 -9.05
N VAL A 179 -19.85 9.93 -9.44
CA VAL A 179 -19.42 9.89 -10.84
C VAL A 179 -20.40 9.07 -11.67
N LYS A 180 -20.78 9.61 -12.82
CA LYS A 180 -21.69 8.94 -13.74
C LYS A 180 -21.12 7.64 -14.28
N PRO A 181 -21.94 6.57 -14.36
CA PRO A 181 -21.47 5.27 -14.84
C PRO A 181 -20.78 5.30 -16.21
N GLU A 182 -21.27 6.11 -17.13
CA GLU A 182 -20.66 6.26 -18.46
C GLU A 182 -19.26 6.85 -18.44
N VAL A 183 -18.93 7.70 -17.45
CA VAL A 183 -17.58 8.26 -17.27
C VAL A 183 -16.66 7.16 -16.69
N ILE A 184 -17.14 6.40 -15.71
CA ILE A 184 -16.39 5.27 -15.15
C ILE A 184 -16.06 4.25 -16.24
N GLU A 185 -17.03 3.91 -17.08
CA GLU A 185 -16.83 2.95 -18.18
C GLU A 185 -15.88 3.51 -19.25
N ALA A 186 -15.94 4.81 -19.56
CA ALA A 186 -14.99 5.41 -20.49
C ALA A 186 -13.56 5.34 -19.95
N VAL A 187 -13.35 5.61 -18.66
CA VAL A 187 -12.05 5.44 -18.00
C VAL A 187 -11.62 3.98 -18.03
N ARG A 188 -12.48 3.03 -17.59
CA ARG A 188 -12.18 1.59 -17.61
C ARG A 188 -11.78 1.10 -18.99
N LYS A 189 -12.55 1.49 -20.03
CA LYS A 189 -12.28 1.12 -21.41
C LYS A 189 -10.93 1.65 -21.90
N ALA A 190 -10.53 2.85 -21.49
CA ALA A 190 -9.21 3.39 -21.82
C ALA A 190 -8.08 2.47 -21.31
N PHE A 191 -8.20 1.92 -20.10
CA PHE A 191 -7.22 0.97 -19.56
C PHE A 191 -7.28 -0.42 -20.22
N VAL A 192 -8.45 -0.86 -20.66
CA VAL A 192 -8.60 -2.11 -21.41
C VAL A 192 -7.96 -2.02 -22.78
N ASP A 193 -8.26 -0.95 -23.52
CA ASP A 193 -7.88 -0.83 -24.93
C ASP A 193 -6.44 -0.29 -25.10
N HIS A 194 -5.93 0.48 -24.14
CA HIS A 194 -4.67 1.23 -24.25
C HIS A 194 -3.76 1.04 -23.01
N GLY A 195 -3.88 -0.08 -22.31
CA GLY A 195 -3.13 -0.34 -21.07
C GLY A 195 -1.62 -0.18 -21.22
N ASP A 196 -1.02 -0.71 -22.29
CA ASP A 196 0.43 -0.59 -22.52
C ASP A 196 0.88 0.85 -22.74
N GLU A 197 0.11 1.67 -23.50
CA GLU A 197 0.39 3.09 -23.70
C GLU A 197 0.30 3.85 -22.37
N LEU A 198 -0.73 3.58 -21.58
CA LEU A 198 -0.91 4.20 -20.27
C LEU A 198 0.19 3.80 -19.29
N LEU A 199 0.58 2.51 -19.26
CA LEU A 199 1.66 2.02 -18.40
C LEU A 199 3.00 2.65 -18.77
N ALA A 200 3.32 2.76 -20.07
CA ALA A 200 4.52 3.42 -20.53
C ALA A 200 4.54 4.90 -20.09
N ALA A 201 3.41 5.60 -20.17
CA ALA A 201 3.29 6.97 -19.71
C ALA A 201 3.45 7.12 -18.19
N VAL A 202 2.90 6.17 -17.40
CA VAL A 202 3.08 6.11 -15.94
C VAL A 202 4.55 5.92 -15.58
N THR A 203 5.20 4.93 -16.19
CA THR A 203 6.57 4.50 -15.85
C THR A 203 7.66 5.37 -16.46
N SER A 204 7.30 6.33 -17.32
CA SER A 204 8.22 7.35 -17.83
C SER A 204 8.69 8.35 -16.76
N VAL A 205 8.13 8.29 -15.55
CA VAL A 205 8.47 9.15 -14.42
C VAL A 205 9.07 8.30 -13.30
N ASP A 206 10.30 8.58 -12.89
CA ASP A 206 11.06 7.79 -11.90
C ASP A 206 10.29 7.56 -10.59
N ALA A 207 9.50 8.52 -10.14
CA ALA A 207 8.68 8.38 -8.94
C ALA A 207 7.64 7.24 -9.04
N ASN A 208 7.36 6.75 -10.24
CA ASN A 208 6.43 5.66 -10.53
C ASN A 208 7.13 4.33 -10.86
N ALA A 209 8.45 4.22 -10.63
CA ALA A 209 9.25 3.01 -10.92
C ALA A 209 8.65 1.73 -10.31
N LYS A 210 7.90 1.85 -9.21
CA LYS A 210 7.19 0.73 -8.58
C LYS A 210 6.18 0.00 -9.49
N PHE A 211 5.79 0.59 -10.61
CA PHE A 211 4.86 0.01 -11.58
C PHE A 211 5.56 -0.60 -12.81
N ILE A 212 6.90 -0.49 -12.93
CA ILE A 212 7.66 -1.08 -14.04
C ILE A 212 7.47 -2.60 -14.03
N GLY A 213 7.05 -3.16 -15.16
CA GLY A 213 6.74 -4.59 -15.30
C GLY A 213 5.37 -5.00 -14.74
N GLY A 214 4.60 -4.05 -14.24
CA GLY A 214 3.23 -4.25 -13.81
C GLY A 214 2.22 -4.18 -14.96
N GLY A 215 0.99 -3.83 -14.64
CA GLY A 215 -0.13 -3.72 -15.57
C GLY A 215 -1.38 -3.21 -14.87
N PHE A 216 -2.51 -3.35 -15.55
CA PHE A 216 -3.80 -2.92 -15.03
C PHE A 216 -4.79 -4.08 -15.02
N ASN A 217 -5.64 -4.16 -13.98
CA ASN A 217 -6.76 -5.10 -13.97
C ASN A 217 -8.09 -4.31 -13.88
N PRO A 218 -8.85 -4.23 -14.97
CA PRO A 218 -10.13 -3.53 -15.02
C PRO A 218 -11.31 -4.35 -14.46
N THR A 219 -11.09 -5.60 -14.06
CA THR A 219 -12.15 -6.48 -13.52
C THR A 219 -12.19 -6.50 -12.00
N VAL A 220 -11.45 -5.59 -11.37
CA VAL A 220 -11.40 -5.45 -9.91
C VAL A 220 -12.77 -5.19 -9.30
N THR A 221 -13.01 -5.80 -8.15
CA THR A 221 -14.23 -5.66 -7.36
C THR A 221 -13.91 -5.26 -5.92
N ASP A 222 -14.91 -4.83 -5.16
CA ASP A 222 -14.75 -4.53 -3.74
C ASP A 222 -14.28 -5.74 -2.93
N ALA A 223 -14.73 -6.96 -3.29
CA ALA A 223 -14.36 -8.20 -2.61
C ALA A 223 -12.85 -8.52 -2.69
N ASP A 224 -12.14 -8.01 -3.69
CA ASP A 224 -10.69 -8.20 -3.82
C ASP A 224 -9.91 -7.53 -2.66
N TYR A 225 -10.57 -6.66 -1.88
CA TYR A 225 -10.01 -5.96 -0.72
C TYR A 225 -10.45 -6.54 0.63
N ASP A 226 -11.20 -7.66 0.68
CA ASP A 226 -11.63 -8.29 1.94
C ASP A 226 -10.44 -8.74 2.79
N GLN A 227 -9.36 -9.21 2.15
CA GLN A 227 -8.14 -9.52 2.89
C GLN A 227 -7.53 -8.28 3.58
N VAL A 228 -7.70 -7.07 3.02
CA VAL A 228 -7.22 -5.84 3.65
C VAL A 228 -8.08 -5.48 4.86
N ARG A 229 -9.40 -5.69 4.79
CA ARG A 229 -10.30 -5.54 5.94
C ARG A 229 -9.88 -6.45 7.08
N LYS A 230 -9.52 -7.69 6.75
CA LYS A 230 -9.00 -8.66 7.73
C LYS A 230 -7.66 -8.24 8.34
N MET A 231 -6.79 -7.60 7.57
CA MET A 231 -5.55 -7.02 8.09
C MET A 231 -5.83 -5.89 9.09
N TYR A 232 -6.84 -5.06 8.87
CA TYR A 232 -7.30 -4.06 9.83
C TYR A 232 -7.81 -4.70 11.13
N GLU A 233 -8.61 -5.76 11.04
CA GLU A 233 -9.10 -6.51 12.20
C GLU A 233 -7.95 -7.05 13.05
N ASN A 234 -6.86 -7.53 12.44
CA ASN A 234 -5.67 -8.03 13.13
C ASN A 234 -4.93 -6.97 13.95
N VAL A 235 -5.15 -5.69 13.68
CA VAL A 235 -4.62 -4.58 14.48
C VAL A 235 -5.70 -3.92 15.34
N GLY A 236 -6.85 -4.60 15.53
CA GLY A 236 -7.92 -4.17 16.42
C GLY A 236 -8.92 -3.18 15.82
N VAL A 237 -8.89 -2.96 14.49
CA VAL A 237 -9.80 -2.03 13.81
C VAL A 237 -10.91 -2.81 13.13
N THR A 238 -12.16 -2.55 13.54
CA THR A 238 -13.38 -3.17 12.98
C THR A 238 -14.29 -2.14 12.29
N GLU A 239 -14.01 -0.85 12.48
CA GLU A 239 -14.72 0.26 11.83
C GLU A 239 -13.77 0.93 10.85
N PHE A 240 -14.08 0.85 9.55
CA PHE A 240 -13.17 1.28 8.47
C PHE A 240 -13.45 2.69 7.96
N SER A 241 -14.29 3.47 8.63
CA SER A 241 -14.71 4.81 8.16
C SER A 241 -13.69 5.91 8.44
N ALA A 242 -12.61 5.62 9.16
CA ALA A 242 -11.52 6.54 9.46
C ALA A 242 -10.15 5.87 9.25
N PHE A 243 -9.14 6.68 8.96
CA PHE A 243 -7.75 6.20 8.95
C PHE A 243 -7.25 5.95 10.37
N LEU A 244 -6.34 4.98 10.51
CA LEU A 244 -5.55 4.82 11.73
C LEU A 244 -4.64 6.03 11.94
N GLU A 245 -4.58 6.52 13.18
CA GLU A 245 -3.73 7.62 13.63
C GLU A 245 -2.68 7.14 14.64
#